data_15b6fd5dc5e2dda53d9c5f506d61878c
#
_entry.id   15b6fd5dc5e2dda53d9c5f506d61878c
#
_cell.length_a   1.000
_cell.length_b   1.000
_cell.length_c   1.000
_cell.angle_alpha   90.00
_cell.angle_beta   90.00
_cell.angle_gamma   90.00
#
_symmetry.space_group_name_H-M   'P 1'
#
loop_
_entity.id
_entity.type
_entity.pdbx_description
1 polymer ?
#
loop_
_entity_poly.entity_id
_entity_poly.type
_entity_poly.pdbx_seq_one_letter_code
_entity_poly.pdbx_strand_id
1 'polypeptide(L)'
;MSEQVTLQEADGDNPKVGPKKINIKEDTNSSIKDVNFSKTFEESTSEKDKDSSTIESFQKNNHQIVIESESETKIKAEDDFESLSLEQLVINFECLLEEENSQNVRNNINLIKNSFSTSFAILIAEKKEKFLAEGGNIIDFNFKSPLKKKFNDLSKVFRERQKSYQENKTKQLNQNLEIRLQIIDEIKGLINVEGDINSSYKTFKNLQERWRNTGQIPSINNNNTWNNYRHHVEIFYGFLHLNRDLRDLDYKHNLEQKQKIIKSTEELASETDLNRA
;
A
#
# COMPACT_ATOMS: atom_id res chain seq x y z
N MET A 1 -5.82 -72.49 22.62
CA MET A 1 -6.09 -71.95 23.98
C MET A 1 -6.27 -70.45 23.85
N SER A 2 -7.47 -70.10 24.00
CA SER A 2 -8.00 -68.72 23.79
C SER A 2 -8.04 -68.01 25.11
N GLU A 3 -7.54 -66.82 25.19
CA GLU A 3 -7.91 -65.91 26.25
C GLU A 3 -8.49 -64.61 25.66
N GLN A 4 -9.78 -64.47 25.84
CA GLN A 4 -10.53 -63.26 25.66
C GLN A 4 -10.33 -62.37 26.88
N VAL A 5 -9.89 -61.16 26.69
CA VAL A 5 -9.95 -60.13 27.69
C VAL A 5 -11.02 -59.12 27.28
N THR A 6 -12.13 -59.14 27.99
CA THR A 6 -13.21 -58.15 27.98
C THR A 6 -12.73 -56.89 28.68
N LEU A 7 -12.78 -55.73 28.02
CA LEU A 7 -12.66 -54.43 28.66
C LEU A 7 -14.02 -53.75 28.71
N GLN A 8 -14.40 -53.41 29.92
CA GLN A 8 -15.61 -52.71 30.31
C GLN A 8 -15.61 -51.26 29.78
N GLU A 9 -16.76 -50.86 29.28
CA GLU A 9 -17.13 -49.46 29.00
C GLU A 9 -17.27 -48.71 30.32
N ALA A 10 -16.61 -47.55 30.43
CA ALA A 10 -16.83 -46.58 31.47
C ALA A 10 -17.44 -45.30 30.83
N ASP A 11 -18.68 -45.05 31.10
CA ASP A 11 -19.40 -43.82 30.85
C ASP A 11 -18.68 -42.65 31.50
N GLY A 12 -18.28 -41.67 30.69
CA GLY A 12 -17.65 -40.40 31.09
C GLY A 12 -18.45 -39.24 30.53
N ASP A 13 -19.28 -38.68 31.35
CA ASP A 13 -20.12 -37.49 31.18
C ASP A 13 -19.28 -36.31 30.66
N ASN A 14 -19.58 -35.78 29.46
CA ASN A 14 -18.93 -34.64 28.89
C ASN A 14 -19.91 -33.45 28.87
N PRO A 15 -19.77 -32.44 29.74
CA PRO A 15 -20.64 -31.27 29.74
C PRO A 15 -20.35 -30.36 28.55
N LYS A 16 -21.31 -30.18 27.67
CA LYS A 16 -21.35 -29.18 26.61
C LYS A 16 -21.20 -27.77 27.19
N VAL A 17 -20.05 -27.17 27.00
CA VAL A 17 -19.82 -25.73 27.25
C VAL A 17 -20.19 -24.96 25.99
N GLY A 18 -21.37 -24.35 26.00
CA GLY A 18 -21.77 -23.36 25.00
C GLY A 18 -21.05 -22.04 25.16
N PRO A 19 -20.94 -21.21 24.11
CA PRO A 19 -20.20 -19.95 24.16
C PRO A 19 -20.87 -18.95 25.12
N LYS A 20 -20.17 -18.60 26.21
CA LYS A 20 -20.59 -17.51 27.11
C LYS A 20 -20.45 -16.19 26.37
N LYS A 21 -21.56 -15.51 26.15
CA LYS A 21 -21.64 -14.09 25.79
C LYS A 21 -21.05 -13.28 26.95
N ILE A 22 -19.92 -12.66 26.73
CA ILE A 22 -19.34 -11.68 27.66
C ILE A 22 -20.08 -10.37 27.41
N ASN A 23 -20.94 -10.00 28.33
CA ASN A 23 -21.60 -8.70 28.39
C ASN A 23 -20.57 -7.72 28.98
N ILE A 24 -19.89 -6.93 28.12
CA ILE A 24 -19.08 -5.80 28.58
C ILE A 24 -20.04 -4.65 28.81
N LYS A 25 -20.31 -4.37 30.08
CA LYS A 25 -20.98 -3.14 30.49
C LYS A 25 -20.02 -1.98 30.21
N GLU A 26 -20.46 -1.05 29.40
CA GLU A 26 -19.91 0.30 29.30
C GLU A 26 -20.14 1.02 30.64
N ASP A 27 -19.10 1.24 31.38
CA ASP A 27 -19.01 2.27 32.41
C ASP A 27 -17.57 2.79 32.43
N THR A 28 -17.31 3.85 31.70
CA THR A 28 -16.39 4.92 32.11
C THR A 28 -16.64 6.14 31.24
N ASN A 29 -17.58 6.94 31.68
CA ASN A 29 -17.68 8.35 31.33
C ASN A 29 -16.54 9.07 32.08
N SER A 30 -15.35 9.15 31.50
CA SER A 30 -14.29 10.03 31.92
C SER A 30 -14.14 11.12 30.87
N SER A 31 -14.75 12.24 31.20
CA SER A 31 -14.67 13.52 30.51
C SER A 31 -13.22 13.95 30.36
N ILE A 32 -12.58 13.59 29.26
CA ILE A 32 -11.38 14.29 28.79
C ILE A 32 -11.90 15.52 28.09
N LYS A 33 -11.78 16.64 28.81
CA LYS A 33 -12.02 17.98 28.27
C LYS A 33 -11.17 18.11 27.01
N ASP A 34 -11.83 18.38 25.89
CA ASP A 34 -11.22 18.83 24.65
C ASP A 34 -10.34 20.04 24.96
N VAL A 35 -9.06 19.81 25.10
CA VAL A 35 -8.06 20.87 25.09
C VAL A 35 -7.99 21.31 23.64
N ASN A 36 -8.60 22.46 23.40
CA ASN A 36 -8.66 23.16 22.13
C ASN A 36 -7.24 23.59 21.74
N PHE A 37 -6.45 22.67 21.17
CA PHE A 37 -5.05 22.84 20.79
C PHE A 37 -4.89 23.74 19.55
N SER A 38 -6.00 24.13 18.92
CA SER A 38 -5.97 24.94 17.70
C SER A 38 -5.83 26.45 17.93
N LYS A 39 -5.81 26.92 19.16
CA LYS A 39 -5.87 28.37 19.45
C LYS A 39 -4.62 29.01 20.10
N THR A 40 -3.63 28.20 20.45
CA THR A 40 -2.37 28.68 21.06
C THR A 40 -1.17 28.69 20.09
N PHE A 41 -1.38 28.39 18.81
CA PHE A 41 -0.29 28.29 17.83
C PHE A 41 -0.06 29.58 17.01
N GLU A 42 -0.87 30.62 17.18
CA GLU A 42 -0.77 31.83 16.35
C GLU A 42 0.05 32.99 16.93
N GLU A 43 0.59 32.89 18.16
CA GLU A 43 1.17 34.10 18.80
C GLU A 43 2.68 34.02 19.16
N SER A 44 3.45 33.07 18.68
CA SER A 44 4.89 33.04 18.91
C SER A 44 5.75 32.42 17.79
N THR A 45 5.50 32.77 16.53
CA THR A 45 6.42 32.41 15.44
C THR A 45 6.76 33.62 14.59
N SER A 46 7.74 34.39 15.05
CA SER A 46 8.57 35.21 14.18
C SER A 46 9.94 34.58 14.02
N GLU A 47 10.00 33.36 13.45
CA GLU A 47 11.18 32.86 12.77
C GLU A 47 10.73 31.79 11.76
N LYS A 48 11.05 32.05 10.50
CA LYS A 48 10.67 31.29 9.32
C LYS A 48 11.34 29.92 9.33
N ASP A 49 10.68 28.89 9.80
CA ASP A 49 11.02 27.51 9.47
C ASP A 49 10.23 27.05 8.24
N LYS A 50 10.97 26.83 7.15
CA LYS A 50 10.47 26.42 5.82
C LYS A 50 9.90 25.00 5.78
N ASP A 51 9.76 24.31 6.90
CA ASP A 51 9.36 22.89 6.94
C ASP A 51 7.86 22.64 7.04
N SER A 52 7.05 23.65 7.38
CA SER A 52 5.58 23.51 7.42
C SER A 52 4.95 23.42 6.02
N SER A 53 5.59 23.99 4.99
CA SER A 53 5.12 23.91 3.61
C SER A 53 5.26 22.52 2.99
N THR A 54 6.07 21.65 3.60
CA THR A 54 6.31 20.29 3.10
C THR A 54 5.13 19.35 3.37
N ILE A 55 4.39 19.55 4.46
CA ILE A 55 3.21 18.71 4.81
C ILE A 55 2.03 19.03 3.89
N GLU A 56 1.79 20.32 3.60
CA GLU A 56 0.71 20.71 2.68
C GLU A 56 1.00 20.37 1.22
N SER A 57 2.27 20.41 0.79
CA SER A 57 2.64 19.98 -0.57
C SER A 57 2.47 18.47 -0.79
N PHE A 58 2.60 17.65 0.26
CA PHE A 58 2.33 16.21 0.20
C PHE A 58 0.85 15.88 0.04
N GLN A 59 -0.07 16.69 0.58
CA GLN A 59 -1.51 16.47 0.41
C GLN A 59 -1.99 16.79 -1.01
N LYS A 60 -1.42 17.80 -1.67
CA LYS A 60 -1.78 18.16 -3.05
C LYS A 60 -1.26 17.17 -4.09
N ASN A 61 -0.02 16.68 -3.96
CA ASN A 61 0.57 15.78 -4.95
C ASN A 61 -0.03 14.36 -4.92
N ASN A 62 -0.51 13.86 -3.77
CA ASN A 62 -1.08 12.52 -3.71
C ASN A 62 -2.53 12.45 -4.22
N HIS A 63 -3.26 13.59 -4.21
CA HIS A 63 -4.62 13.63 -4.80
C HIS A 63 -4.56 13.77 -6.33
N GLN A 64 -3.48 14.32 -6.86
CA GLN A 64 -3.31 14.56 -8.30
C GLN A 64 -2.75 13.34 -9.05
N ILE A 65 -1.96 12.49 -8.38
CA ILE A 65 -1.38 11.27 -8.98
C ILE A 65 -2.44 10.15 -9.23
N VAL A 66 -3.57 10.19 -8.52
CA VAL A 66 -4.66 9.21 -8.71
C VAL A 66 -5.56 9.57 -9.90
N ILE A 67 -5.57 10.83 -10.33
CA ILE A 67 -6.46 11.32 -11.41
C ILE A 67 -5.74 11.39 -12.76
N GLU A 68 -4.41 11.52 -12.79
CA GLU A 68 -3.64 11.65 -14.05
C GLU A 68 -3.27 10.33 -14.73
N SER A 69 -3.58 9.18 -14.15
CA SER A 69 -3.34 7.89 -14.83
C SER A 69 -4.49 7.40 -15.72
N GLU A 70 -5.60 8.14 -15.83
CA GLU A 70 -6.76 7.74 -16.64
C GLU A 70 -7.07 8.66 -17.83
N SER A 71 -6.34 9.73 -18.07
CA SER A 71 -6.61 10.58 -19.22
C SER A 71 -5.35 10.89 -20.01
N GLU A 72 -5.34 10.43 -21.23
CA GLU A 72 -4.51 10.73 -22.40
C GLU A 72 -3.63 9.58 -22.91
N THR A 73 -4.22 8.41 -23.14
CA THR A 73 -3.78 7.64 -24.32
C THR A 73 -4.74 7.95 -25.46
N LYS A 74 -4.30 8.84 -26.36
CA LYS A 74 -4.89 8.97 -27.69
C LYS A 74 -5.14 7.56 -28.23
N ILE A 75 -6.41 7.20 -28.34
CA ILE A 75 -6.91 6.07 -29.09
C ILE A 75 -6.30 6.22 -30.48
N LYS A 76 -5.23 5.49 -30.79
CA LYS A 76 -4.88 5.20 -32.17
C LYS A 76 -6.10 4.51 -32.73
N ALA A 77 -6.51 4.93 -33.93
CA ALA A 77 -7.67 4.45 -34.65
C ALA A 77 -7.94 2.98 -34.32
N GLU A 78 -9.17 2.67 -33.89
CA GLU A 78 -9.64 1.30 -33.76
C GLU A 78 -9.29 0.60 -35.06
N ASP A 79 -8.29 -0.28 -35.02
CA ASP A 79 -8.00 -1.15 -36.15
C ASP A 79 -9.30 -1.92 -36.39
N ASP A 80 -9.88 -1.76 -37.59
CA ASP A 80 -11.15 -2.40 -37.98
C ASP A 80 -10.91 -3.91 -38.17
N PHE A 81 -10.83 -4.64 -37.06
CA PHE A 81 -10.61 -6.08 -37.03
C PHE A 81 -11.81 -6.87 -37.55
N GLU A 82 -12.97 -6.21 -37.77
CA GLU A 82 -14.18 -6.88 -38.25
C GLU A 82 -14.09 -7.23 -39.74
N SER A 83 -13.34 -6.43 -40.52
CA SER A 83 -13.16 -6.65 -41.94
C SER A 83 -12.08 -7.66 -42.33
N LEU A 84 -11.27 -8.11 -41.32
CA LEU A 84 -10.12 -8.96 -41.58
C LEU A 84 -10.48 -10.45 -41.75
N SER A 85 -9.70 -11.14 -42.59
CA SER A 85 -9.82 -12.59 -42.74
C SER A 85 -9.34 -13.32 -41.44
N LEU A 86 -9.82 -14.56 -41.25
CA LEU A 86 -9.41 -15.39 -40.10
C LEU A 86 -7.90 -15.58 -40.01
N GLU A 87 -7.20 -15.64 -41.15
CA GLU A 87 -5.75 -15.77 -41.21
C GLU A 87 -5.04 -14.49 -40.73
N GLN A 88 -5.53 -13.34 -41.22
CA GLN A 88 -5.02 -12.02 -40.82
C GLN A 88 -5.24 -11.75 -39.32
N LEU A 89 -6.39 -12.14 -38.76
CA LEU A 89 -6.67 -12.04 -37.33
C LEU A 89 -5.69 -12.88 -36.48
N VAL A 90 -5.33 -14.07 -36.94
CA VAL A 90 -4.34 -14.91 -36.27
C VAL A 90 -2.95 -14.30 -36.33
N ILE A 91 -2.52 -13.73 -37.47
CA ILE A 91 -1.24 -13.05 -37.63
C ILE A 91 -1.18 -11.80 -36.74
N ASN A 92 -2.21 -10.96 -36.75
CA ASN A 92 -2.28 -9.78 -35.92
C ASN A 92 -2.26 -10.12 -34.42
N PHE A 93 -2.92 -11.22 -34.01
CA PHE A 93 -2.85 -11.71 -32.66
C PHE A 93 -1.42 -12.13 -32.26
N GLU A 94 -0.71 -12.81 -33.14
CA GLU A 94 0.68 -13.22 -32.95
C GLU A 94 1.59 -12.00 -32.79
N CYS A 95 1.50 -11.00 -33.67
CA CYS A 95 2.25 -9.74 -33.59
C CYS A 95 1.99 -8.99 -32.27
N LEU A 96 0.71 -8.84 -31.86
CA LEU A 96 0.37 -8.19 -30.60
C LEU A 96 0.87 -8.94 -29.37
N LEU A 97 1.09 -10.25 -29.46
CA LEU A 97 1.71 -11.00 -28.36
C LEU A 97 3.20 -10.71 -28.21
N GLU A 98 3.89 -10.24 -29.23
CA GLU A 98 5.30 -9.86 -29.15
C GLU A 98 5.49 -8.46 -28.53
N GLU A 99 4.46 -7.61 -28.57
CA GLU A 99 4.49 -6.29 -27.99
C GLU A 99 4.44 -6.31 -26.46
N GLU A 100 4.80 -5.18 -25.83
CA GLU A 100 4.66 -5.01 -24.38
C GLU A 100 3.20 -5.13 -23.94
N ASN A 101 2.98 -5.70 -22.77
CA ASN A 101 1.64 -5.96 -22.21
C ASN A 101 0.97 -4.65 -21.72
N SER A 102 0.65 -3.76 -22.65
CA SER A 102 -0.10 -2.52 -22.41
C SER A 102 -1.61 -2.76 -22.35
N GLN A 103 -2.38 -1.78 -21.86
CA GLN A 103 -3.83 -1.84 -21.86
C GLN A 103 -4.39 -1.86 -23.29
N ASN A 104 -3.77 -1.11 -24.21
CA ASN A 104 -4.19 -1.05 -25.62
C ASN A 104 -4.01 -2.42 -26.31
N VAL A 105 -2.89 -3.09 -26.10
CA VAL A 105 -2.63 -4.45 -26.61
C VAL A 105 -3.70 -5.43 -26.10
N ARG A 106 -4.09 -5.33 -24.82
CA ARG A 106 -5.15 -6.19 -24.28
C ARG A 106 -6.50 -5.92 -24.92
N ASN A 107 -6.85 -4.65 -25.15
CA ASN A 107 -8.09 -4.25 -25.79
C ASN A 107 -8.12 -4.77 -27.23
N ASN A 108 -7.05 -4.58 -27.99
CA ASN A 108 -6.93 -5.05 -29.38
C ASN A 108 -7.02 -6.59 -29.47
N ILE A 109 -6.35 -7.31 -28.57
CA ILE A 109 -6.47 -8.77 -28.52
C ILE A 109 -7.89 -9.23 -28.20
N ASN A 110 -8.63 -8.51 -27.34
CA ASN A 110 -10.02 -8.84 -27.05
C ASN A 110 -10.92 -8.57 -28.28
N LEU A 111 -10.69 -7.48 -29.00
CA LEU A 111 -11.38 -7.21 -30.27
C LEU A 111 -11.11 -8.33 -31.29
N ILE A 112 -9.84 -8.70 -31.50
CA ILE A 112 -9.47 -9.82 -32.40
C ILE A 112 -10.17 -11.12 -32.00
N LYS A 113 -10.28 -11.42 -30.69
CA LYS A 113 -10.97 -12.62 -30.18
C LYS A 113 -12.46 -12.61 -30.55
N ASN A 114 -13.10 -11.46 -30.42
CA ASN A 114 -14.52 -11.30 -30.78
C ASN A 114 -14.72 -11.48 -32.29
N SER A 115 -13.95 -10.74 -33.10
CA SER A 115 -14.02 -10.82 -34.57
C SER A 115 -13.73 -12.23 -35.08
N PHE A 116 -12.69 -12.90 -34.54
CA PHE A 116 -12.39 -14.29 -34.89
C PHE A 116 -13.53 -15.24 -34.52
N SER A 117 -14.13 -15.08 -33.32
CA SER A 117 -15.24 -15.95 -32.90
C SER A 117 -16.46 -15.80 -33.82
N THR A 118 -16.80 -14.56 -34.19
CA THR A 118 -17.91 -14.26 -35.09
C THR A 118 -17.66 -14.83 -36.50
N SER A 119 -16.52 -14.53 -37.12
CA SER A 119 -16.16 -14.98 -38.44
C SER A 119 -16.01 -16.51 -38.52
N PHE A 120 -15.48 -17.13 -37.47
CA PHE A 120 -15.34 -18.58 -37.37
C PHE A 120 -16.71 -19.29 -37.22
N ALA A 121 -17.65 -18.67 -36.48
CA ALA A 121 -19.00 -19.20 -36.33
C ALA A 121 -19.75 -19.20 -37.72
N ILE A 122 -19.59 -18.13 -38.50
CA ILE A 122 -20.14 -18.05 -39.86
C ILE A 122 -19.54 -19.19 -40.75
N LEU A 123 -18.21 -19.34 -40.72
CA LEU A 123 -17.53 -20.42 -41.45
C LEU A 123 -18.03 -21.80 -41.06
N ILE A 124 -18.25 -22.06 -39.77
CA ILE A 124 -18.81 -23.36 -39.32
C ILE A 124 -20.23 -23.54 -39.85
N ALA A 125 -21.07 -22.51 -39.80
CA ALA A 125 -22.43 -22.57 -40.28
C ALA A 125 -22.47 -22.91 -41.77
N GLU A 126 -21.68 -22.24 -42.60
CA GLU A 126 -21.57 -22.51 -44.06
C GLU A 126 -21.08 -23.94 -44.31
N LYS A 127 -20.06 -24.42 -43.61
CA LYS A 127 -19.55 -25.79 -43.77
C LYS A 127 -20.57 -26.83 -43.35
N LYS A 128 -21.31 -26.57 -42.28
CA LYS A 128 -22.38 -27.42 -41.80
C LYS A 128 -23.52 -27.51 -42.81
N GLU A 129 -23.95 -26.38 -43.38
CA GLU A 129 -24.99 -26.32 -44.37
C GLU A 129 -24.61 -27.11 -45.65
N LYS A 130 -23.37 -26.94 -46.14
CA LYS A 130 -22.84 -27.72 -47.29
C LYS A 130 -22.83 -29.22 -46.97
N PHE A 131 -22.39 -29.61 -45.79
CA PHE A 131 -22.35 -31.02 -45.38
C PHE A 131 -23.75 -31.66 -45.35
N LEU A 132 -24.75 -30.91 -44.86
CA LEU A 132 -26.13 -31.36 -44.84
C LEU A 132 -26.74 -31.43 -46.27
N ALA A 133 -26.41 -30.45 -47.16
CA ALA A 133 -26.83 -30.47 -48.54
C ALA A 133 -26.27 -31.65 -49.34
N GLU A 134 -25.08 -32.14 -48.98
CA GLU A 134 -24.44 -33.34 -49.54
C GLU A 134 -25.01 -34.65 -48.96
N GLY A 135 -26.05 -34.57 -48.12
CA GLY A 135 -26.72 -35.72 -47.49
C GLY A 135 -26.07 -36.27 -46.23
N GLY A 136 -25.15 -35.50 -45.62
CA GLY A 136 -24.52 -35.85 -44.34
C GLY A 136 -25.50 -35.68 -43.15
N ASN A 137 -25.29 -36.47 -42.10
CA ASN A 137 -26.08 -36.37 -40.89
C ASN A 137 -25.43 -35.34 -39.94
N ILE A 138 -26.23 -34.50 -39.27
CA ILE A 138 -25.78 -33.48 -38.34
C ILE A 138 -24.92 -34.05 -37.18
N ILE A 139 -25.14 -35.31 -36.78
CA ILE A 139 -24.44 -36.00 -35.73
C ILE A 139 -23.00 -36.30 -36.12
N ASP A 140 -22.75 -36.54 -37.40
CA ASP A 140 -21.44 -36.90 -37.97
C ASP A 140 -20.60 -35.66 -38.36
N PHE A 141 -21.18 -34.46 -38.27
CA PHE A 141 -20.47 -33.24 -38.60
C PHE A 141 -19.33 -32.95 -37.63
N ASN A 142 -18.09 -33.06 -38.11
CA ASN A 142 -16.89 -32.75 -37.33
C ASN A 142 -15.93 -31.90 -38.14
N PHE A 143 -15.89 -30.60 -37.82
CA PHE A 143 -15.02 -29.65 -38.52
C PHE A 143 -13.79 -29.32 -37.66
N LYS A 144 -12.60 -29.73 -38.11
CA LYS A 144 -11.33 -29.42 -37.50
C LYS A 144 -10.58 -28.40 -38.33
N SER A 145 -10.25 -27.26 -37.76
CA SER A 145 -9.50 -26.18 -38.44
C SER A 145 -8.12 -26.00 -37.78
N PRO A 146 -7.03 -26.04 -38.57
CA PRO A 146 -5.68 -25.72 -38.06
C PRO A 146 -5.59 -24.28 -37.50
N LEU A 147 -6.28 -23.33 -38.16
CA LEU A 147 -6.36 -21.93 -37.70
C LEU A 147 -6.99 -21.84 -36.32
N LYS A 148 -8.08 -22.59 -36.07
CA LYS A 148 -8.71 -22.60 -34.73
C LYS A 148 -7.78 -23.16 -33.67
N LYS A 149 -6.99 -24.19 -34.00
CA LYS A 149 -6.00 -24.74 -33.11
C LYS A 149 -4.93 -23.69 -32.78
N LYS A 150 -4.31 -23.05 -33.81
CA LYS A 150 -3.32 -22.00 -33.65
C LYS A 150 -3.86 -20.84 -32.78
N PHE A 151 -5.10 -20.39 -33.09
CA PHE A 151 -5.76 -19.34 -32.31
C PHE A 151 -5.99 -19.70 -30.84
N ASN A 152 -6.38 -20.93 -30.55
CA ASN A 152 -6.54 -21.41 -29.18
C ASN A 152 -5.19 -21.48 -28.44
N ASP A 153 -4.13 -21.91 -29.11
CA ASP A 153 -2.78 -21.94 -28.53
C ASP A 153 -2.29 -20.52 -28.20
N LEU A 154 -2.45 -19.55 -29.11
CA LEU A 154 -2.16 -18.13 -28.84
C LEU A 154 -3.01 -17.56 -27.68
N SER A 155 -4.29 -17.93 -27.65
CA SER A 155 -5.19 -17.51 -26.56
C SER A 155 -4.76 -18.06 -25.20
N LYS A 156 -4.18 -19.28 -25.17
CA LYS A 156 -3.61 -19.87 -23.95
C LYS A 156 -2.37 -19.10 -23.50
N VAL A 157 -1.44 -18.85 -24.42
CA VAL A 157 -0.23 -18.05 -24.15
C VAL A 157 -0.59 -16.65 -23.62
N PHE A 158 -1.55 -15.99 -24.24
CA PHE A 158 -2.03 -14.68 -23.76
C PHE A 158 -2.58 -14.76 -22.32
N ARG A 159 -3.38 -15.78 -22.01
CA ARG A 159 -3.96 -15.95 -20.67
C ARG A 159 -2.87 -16.19 -19.61
N GLU A 160 -1.88 -17.01 -19.93
CA GLU A 160 -0.74 -17.29 -19.05
C GLU A 160 0.08 -16.01 -18.81
N ARG A 161 0.36 -15.22 -19.88
CA ARG A 161 1.05 -13.93 -19.76
C ARG A 161 0.27 -12.94 -18.90
N GLN A 162 -1.05 -12.85 -19.07
CA GLN A 162 -1.90 -11.99 -18.24
C GLN A 162 -1.88 -12.39 -16.78
N LYS A 163 -1.97 -13.68 -16.50
CA LYS A 163 -1.91 -14.22 -15.14
C LYS A 163 -0.57 -13.87 -14.47
N SER A 164 0.54 -14.16 -15.13
CA SER A 164 1.89 -13.83 -14.62
C SER A 164 2.07 -12.33 -14.38
N TYR A 165 1.56 -11.49 -15.28
CA TYR A 165 1.59 -10.04 -15.11
C TYR A 165 0.83 -9.59 -13.87
N GLN A 166 -0.39 -10.11 -13.63
CA GLN A 166 -1.18 -9.77 -12.45
C GLN A 166 -0.55 -10.27 -11.16
N GLU A 167 -0.01 -11.48 -11.18
CA GLU A 167 0.71 -12.05 -10.02
C GLU A 167 1.92 -11.21 -9.66
N ASN A 168 2.73 -10.81 -10.64
CA ASN A 168 3.90 -9.97 -10.43
C ASN A 168 3.50 -8.57 -9.92
N LYS A 169 2.46 -7.97 -10.49
CA LYS A 169 1.95 -6.67 -10.03
C LYS A 169 1.45 -6.76 -8.58
N THR A 170 0.68 -7.77 -8.25
CA THR A 170 0.19 -7.99 -6.89
C THR A 170 1.34 -8.22 -5.91
N LYS A 171 2.32 -9.01 -6.29
CA LYS A 171 3.53 -9.24 -5.49
C LYS A 171 4.29 -7.94 -5.22
N GLN A 172 4.49 -7.12 -6.24
CA GLN A 172 5.15 -5.83 -6.11
C GLN A 172 4.39 -4.87 -5.18
N LEU A 173 3.05 -4.79 -5.33
CA LEU A 173 2.22 -3.97 -4.45
C LEU A 173 2.32 -4.40 -2.99
N ASN A 174 2.32 -5.71 -2.73
CA ASN A 174 2.46 -6.25 -1.37
C ASN A 174 3.86 -6.02 -0.79
N GLN A 175 4.91 -6.15 -1.58
CA GLN A 175 6.28 -5.81 -1.17
C GLN A 175 6.40 -4.32 -0.80
N ASN A 176 5.82 -3.44 -1.60
CA ASN A 176 5.80 -2.01 -1.29
C ASN A 176 5.03 -1.72 0.01
N LEU A 177 3.92 -2.43 0.27
CA LEU A 177 3.19 -2.31 1.53
C LEU A 177 4.05 -2.74 2.71
N GLU A 178 4.74 -3.85 2.61
CA GLU A 178 5.63 -4.34 3.65
C GLU A 178 6.74 -3.32 3.97
N ILE A 179 7.39 -2.75 2.94
CA ILE A 179 8.39 -1.69 3.10
C ILE A 179 7.80 -0.48 3.83
N ARG A 180 6.59 -0.04 3.49
CA ARG A 180 5.94 1.09 4.17
C ARG A 180 5.61 0.79 5.62
N LEU A 181 5.17 -0.41 5.94
CA LEU A 181 4.92 -0.82 7.32
C LEU A 181 6.22 -0.87 8.14
N GLN A 182 7.30 -1.37 7.55
CA GLN A 182 8.63 -1.35 8.17
C GLN A 182 9.09 0.09 8.46
N ILE A 183 8.93 1.02 7.52
CA ILE A 183 9.27 2.43 7.74
C ILE A 183 8.49 3.01 8.92
N ILE A 184 7.20 2.72 9.04
CA ILE A 184 6.38 3.17 10.17
C ILE A 184 6.93 2.62 11.49
N ASP A 185 7.30 1.34 11.55
CA ASP A 185 7.84 0.72 12.75
C ASP A 185 9.24 1.25 13.09
N GLU A 186 10.08 1.54 12.09
CA GLU A 186 11.36 2.22 12.28
C GLU A 186 11.16 3.63 12.87
N ILE A 187 10.16 4.41 12.40
CA ILE A 187 9.83 5.74 12.97
C ILE A 187 9.37 5.62 14.42
N LYS A 188 8.53 4.64 14.76
CA LYS A 188 8.14 4.36 16.15
C LYS A 188 9.36 4.07 17.03
N GLY A 189 10.31 3.31 16.51
CA GLY A 189 11.55 2.97 17.23
C GLY A 189 12.40 4.19 17.57
N LEU A 190 12.41 5.24 16.76
CA LEU A 190 13.24 6.43 16.98
C LEU A 190 12.93 7.21 18.27
N ILE A 191 11.72 7.07 18.80
CA ILE A 191 11.27 7.77 20.01
C ILE A 191 11.81 7.11 21.29
N ASN A 192 12.09 5.80 21.22
CA ASN A 192 12.49 5.00 22.38
C ASN A 192 14.02 4.80 22.49
N VAL A 193 14.79 5.39 21.58
CA VAL A 193 16.24 5.25 21.59
C VAL A 193 16.84 6.32 22.51
N GLU A 194 17.52 5.90 23.58
CA GLU A 194 18.42 6.74 24.38
C GLU A 194 19.66 7.08 23.53
N GLY A 195 19.54 8.10 22.67
CA GLY A 195 20.60 8.46 21.75
C GLY A 195 20.60 9.95 21.39
N ASP A 196 21.59 10.35 20.59
CA ASP A 196 21.67 11.71 20.07
C ASP A 196 20.48 12.02 19.17
N ILE A 197 19.73 13.06 19.51
CA ILE A 197 18.57 13.55 18.77
C ILE A 197 18.91 13.89 17.32
N ASN A 198 20.13 14.41 17.06
CA ASN A 198 20.57 14.75 15.72
C ASN A 198 20.70 13.50 14.86
N SER A 199 21.16 12.39 15.43
CA SER A 199 21.21 11.08 14.78
C SER A 199 19.82 10.56 14.46
N SER A 200 18.89 10.63 15.45
CA SER A 200 17.48 10.25 15.24
C SER A 200 16.81 11.08 14.16
N TYR A 201 17.05 12.38 14.11
CA TYR A 201 16.52 13.25 13.07
C TYR A 201 17.07 12.91 11.67
N LYS A 202 18.38 12.62 11.58
CA LYS A 202 18.98 12.20 10.30
C LYS A 202 18.38 10.89 9.80
N THR A 203 18.22 9.92 10.70
CA THR A 203 17.57 8.64 10.37
C THR A 203 16.12 8.85 9.94
N PHE A 204 15.37 9.72 10.63
CA PHE A 204 14.00 10.07 10.26
C PHE A 204 13.92 10.66 8.85
N LYS A 205 14.81 11.58 8.46
CA LYS A 205 14.87 12.13 7.10
C LYS A 205 15.11 11.04 6.04
N ASN A 206 15.99 10.08 6.31
CA ASN A 206 16.19 8.92 5.43
C ASN A 206 14.91 8.07 5.30
N LEU A 207 14.18 7.86 6.39
CA LEU A 207 12.92 7.12 6.37
C LEU A 207 11.84 7.85 5.55
N GLN A 208 11.77 9.18 5.65
CA GLN A 208 10.88 9.98 4.80
C GLN A 208 11.23 9.87 3.32
N GLU A 209 12.51 9.82 2.97
CA GLU A 209 12.95 9.64 1.60
C GLU A 209 12.62 8.22 1.08
N ARG A 210 12.90 7.20 1.87
CA ARG A 210 12.48 5.81 1.56
C ARG A 210 10.98 5.70 1.35
N TRP A 211 10.17 6.38 2.19
CA TRP A 211 8.72 6.44 2.03
C TRP A 211 8.29 7.03 0.69
N ARG A 212 8.90 8.14 0.27
CA ARG A 212 8.62 8.79 -1.02
C ARG A 212 8.97 7.91 -2.20
N ASN A 213 10.11 7.22 -2.11
CA ASN A 213 10.63 6.36 -3.18
C ASN A 213 9.95 4.99 -3.24
N THR A 214 9.17 4.61 -2.21
CA THR A 214 8.39 3.38 -2.23
C THR A 214 7.20 3.55 -3.17
N GLY A 215 7.06 2.63 -4.14
CA GLY A 215 6.02 2.65 -5.15
C GLY A 215 4.59 2.50 -4.60
N GLN A 216 3.65 2.27 -5.50
CA GLN A 216 2.23 2.08 -5.15
C GLN A 216 2.03 0.84 -4.27
N ILE A 217 1.02 0.89 -3.41
CA ILE A 217 0.56 -0.19 -2.55
C ILE A 217 -0.89 -0.57 -2.88
N PRO A 218 -1.41 -1.71 -2.38
CA PRO A 218 -2.81 -2.07 -2.61
C PRO A 218 -3.74 -0.96 -2.13
N SER A 219 -4.72 -0.57 -2.96
CA SER A 219 -5.64 0.55 -2.68
C SER A 219 -6.42 0.39 -1.38
N ILE A 220 -6.78 -0.84 -1.02
CA ILE A 220 -7.49 -1.16 0.23
C ILE A 220 -6.70 -0.78 1.49
N ASN A 221 -5.37 -0.81 1.42
CA ASN A 221 -4.49 -0.51 2.55
C ASN A 221 -4.01 0.95 2.55
N ASN A 222 -4.23 1.69 1.45
CA ASN A 222 -3.60 3.00 1.24
C ASN A 222 -3.95 4.00 2.36
N ASN A 223 -5.24 4.19 2.65
CA ASN A 223 -5.70 5.15 3.65
C ASN A 223 -5.20 4.81 5.06
N ASN A 224 -5.29 3.53 5.45
CA ASN A 224 -4.82 3.08 6.76
C ASN A 224 -3.31 3.27 6.93
N THR A 225 -2.53 2.88 5.92
CA THR A 225 -1.08 3.00 5.95
C THR A 225 -0.65 4.48 5.98
N TRP A 226 -1.34 5.34 5.21
CA TRP A 226 -1.07 6.78 5.21
C TRP A 226 -1.39 7.44 6.56
N ASN A 227 -2.56 7.15 7.13
CA ASN A 227 -2.97 7.71 8.42
C ASN A 227 -2.01 7.27 9.55
N ASN A 228 -1.60 6.00 9.53
CA ASN A 228 -0.65 5.46 10.49
C ASN A 228 0.74 6.12 10.36
N TYR A 229 1.22 6.29 9.14
CA TYR A 229 2.47 7.02 8.88
C TYR A 229 2.40 8.45 9.41
N ARG A 230 1.36 9.21 9.04
CA ARG A 230 1.15 10.59 9.47
C ARG A 230 1.13 10.70 10.99
N HIS A 231 0.38 9.84 11.65
CA HIS A 231 0.30 9.80 13.10
C HIS A 231 1.68 9.66 13.77
N HIS A 232 2.51 8.71 13.30
CA HIS A 232 3.84 8.52 13.88
C HIS A 232 4.83 9.62 13.50
N VAL A 233 4.68 10.24 12.36
CA VAL A 233 5.42 11.45 11.99
C VAL A 233 5.09 12.61 12.95
N GLU A 234 3.82 12.84 13.25
CA GLU A 234 3.37 13.85 14.21
C GLU A 234 3.92 13.60 15.62
N ILE A 235 3.88 12.35 16.10
CA ILE A 235 4.47 11.96 17.39
C ILE A 235 5.97 12.23 17.42
N PHE A 236 6.69 11.89 16.35
CA PHE A 236 8.14 12.13 16.28
C PHE A 236 8.48 13.63 16.32
N TYR A 237 7.74 14.47 15.62
CA TYR A 237 7.92 15.93 15.73
C TYR A 237 7.61 16.45 17.13
N GLY A 238 6.56 15.96 17.79
CA GLY A 238 6.25 16.27 19.19
C GLY A 238 7.41 15.89 20.13
N PHE A 239 8.01 14.72 19.92
CA PHE A 239 9.21 14.28 20.64
C PHE A 239 10.40 15.23 20.43
N LEU A 240 10.63 15.70 19.21
CA LEU A 240 11.69 16.69 18.92
C LEU A 240 11.46 18.02 19.66
N HIS A 241 10.23 18.54 19.66
CA HIS A 241 9.88 19.77 20.38
C HIS A 241 10.09 19.62 21.86
N LEU A 242 9.62 18.53 22.47
CA LEU A 242 9.81 18.28 23.91
C LEU A 242 11.28 18.26 24.30
N ASN A 243 12.13 17.61 23.51
CA ASN A 243 13.57 17.56 23.77
C ASN A 243 14.26 18.93 23.61
N ARG A 244 13.79 19.76 22.69
CA ARG A 244 14.26 21.14 22.56
C ARG A 244 13.90 21.94 23.82
N ASP A 245 12.66 21.88 24.24
CA ASP A 245 12.16 22.58 25.41
C ASP A 245 12.88 22.17 26.70
N LEU A 246 13.15 20.88 26.87
CA LEU A 246 13.94 20.36 28.00
C LEU A 246 15.36 20.93 27.99
N ARG A 247 16.05 20.98 26.85
CA ARG A 247 17.37 21.60 26.76
C ARG A 247 17.36 23.07 27.08
N ASP A 248 16.34 23.79 26.65
CA ASP A 248 16.21 25.21 26.95
C ASP A 248 15.99 25.43 28.45
N LEU A 249 15.22 24.56 29.11
CA LEU A 249 15.09 24.57 30.59
C LEU A 249 16.41 24.28 31.30
N ASP A 250 17.18 23.30 30.85
CA ASP A 250 18.49 22.97 31.40
C ASP A 250 19.48 24.13 31.22
N TYR A 251 19.49 24.80 30.06
CA TYR A 251 20.32 25.97 29.85
C TYR A 251 19.93 27.11 30.78
N LYS A 252 18.64 27.35 30.98
CA LYS A 252 18.14 28.36 31.90
C LYS A 252 18.49 28.06 33.31
N HIS A 253 18.32 26.82 33.78
CA HIS A 253 18.73 26.37 35.11
C HIS A 253 20.24 26.53 35.35
N ASN A 254 21.07 26.11 34.38
CA ASN A 254 22.52 26.25 34.45
C ASN A 254 22.94 27.72 34.48
N LEU A 255 22.25 28.60 33.76
CA LEU A 255 22.50 30.04 33.82
C LEU A 255 22.20 30.59 35.21
N GLU A 256 21.04 30.24 35.78
CA GLU A 256 20.65 30.66 37.14
C GLU A 256 21.65 30.19 38.19
N GLN A 257 22.15 28.96 38.10
CA GLN A 257 23.19 28.47 39.04
C GLN A 257 24.50 29.23 38.90
N LYS A 258 24.94 29.51 37.66
CA LYS A 258 26.15 30.33 37.44
C LYS A 258 25.98 31.75 37.95
N GLN A 259 24.81 32.37 37.75
CA GLN A 259 24.52 33.71 38.30
C GLN A 259 24.52 33.74 39.82
N LYS A 260 24.00 32.69 40.49
CA LYS A 260 24.09 32.57 41.97
C LYS A 260 25.52 32.51 42.46
N ILE A 261 26.37 31.70 41.80
CA ILE A 261 27.79 31.59 42.16
C ILE A 261 28.50 32.93 41.98
N ILE A 262 28.28 33.62 40.83
CA ILE A 262 28.86 34.93 40.58
C ILE A 262 28.44 35.92 41.67
N LYS A 263 27.16 35.99 42.00
CA LYS A 263 26.63 36.88 43.01
C LYS A 263 27.24 36.58 44.39
N SER A 264 27.32 35.31 44.80
CA SER A 264 27.96 34.92 46.08
C SER A 264 29.43 35.30 46.09
N THR A 265 30.12 35.18 44.96
CA THR A 265 31.56 35.55 44.85
C THR A 265 31.74 37.07 44.93
N GLU A 266 30.84 37.86 44.30
CA GLU A 266 30.83 39.32 44.35
C GLU A 266 30.52 39.81 45.78
N GLU A 267 29.59 39.15 46.50
CA GLU A 267 29.26 39.46 47.88
C GLU A 267 30.49 39.19 48.80
N LEU A 268 31.17 38.04 48.63
CA LEU A 268 32.40 37.71 49.34
C LEU A 268 33.53 38.71 49.04
N ALA A 269 33.70 39.10 47.77
CA ALA A 269 34.73 40.08 47.38
C ALA A 269 34.47 41.48 47.92
N SER A 270 33.21 41.82 48.22
CA SER A 270 32.82 43.10 48.81
C SER A 270 32.87 43.09 50.35
N GLU A 271 33.06 41.92 50.99
CA GLU A 271 33.17 41.79 52.44
C GLU A 271 34.49 42.37 52.92
N THR A 272 34.45 43.31 53.86
CA THR A 272 35.62 44.00 54.40
C THR A 272 36.21 43.29 55.60
N ASP A 273 35.51 42.36 56.26
CA ASP A 273 35.96 41.57 57.39
C ASP A 273 36.50 40.22 56.93
N LEU A 274 37.81 40.10 56.87
CA LEU A 274 38.54 38.87 56.46
C LEU A 274 38.22 37.61 57.32
N ASN A 275 37.62 37.75 58.51
CA ASN A 275 37.18 36.63 59.34
C ASN A 275 35.77 36.13 58.94
N ARG A 276 35.04 36.82 58.06
CA ARG A 276 33.70 36.55 57.62
C ARG A 276 33.65 36.12 56.16
N ALA A 277 34.65 36.41 55.32
CA ALA A 277 34.84 35.98 53.98
C ALA A 277 35.37 34.53 53.93
#